data_90639fa072baf2c63187ee375cce5f5d
#
_entry.id   90639fa072baf2c63187ee375cce5f5d
#
_cell.length_a   1.000
_cell.length_b   1.000
_cell.length_c   1.000
_cell.angle_alpha   90.00
_cell.angle_beta   90.00
_cell.angle_gamma   90.00
#
_symmetry.space_group_name_H-M   'P 1'
#
loop_
_entity.id
_entity.type
_entity.pdbx_description
1 polymer ?
#
loop_
_entity_poly.entity_id
_entity_poly.type
_entity_poly.pdbx_seq_one_letter_code
_entity_poly.pdbx_strand_id
1 'polypeptide(L)'
;MSKKVNVGLVQMSCTSDKAENLKKTILKIREAAAKGAQVICLQELFLSLYFCDIEDYENFKLAETIPGPSTESLGEIAKELGVVIVASLFEKRIEGLYHNTTAVLDADGKYLGKYRKMHIPDDPGFYEKFYFTPGDLGYKVFNTRFGKIGVLICWDQWYPEAARITSLMGAEFLVYPTAIGWAVDQDEKTNIEQYEAWQIIQRSHSVANGVHVVSINRVGEEAGVKFWGGSFISNPFGKVLYQASHSNEDVIVHELDLQKTDFYRTHWPFLRDRRIDSYQPITKRLLDEEN
;
A
#
# COMPACT_ATOMS: atom_id res chain seq x y z
N MET A 1 -12.88 26.28 -1.15
CA MET A 1 -11.62 26.15 -1.90
C MET A 1 -11.49 24.68 -2.32
N SER A 2 -11.05 24.41 -3.54
CA SER A 2 -10.88 23.03 -4.03
C SER A 2 -9.81 22.31 -3.19
N LYS A 3 -10.15 21.17 -2.58
CA LYS A 3 -9.20 20.36 -1.82
C LYS A 3 -8.58 19.35 -2.76
N LYS A 4 -7.47 19.73 -3.38
CA LYS A 4 -6.72 18.89 -4.32
C LYS A 4 -5.38 18.50 -3.70
N VAL A 5 -4.94 17.29 -3.98
CA VAL A 5 -3.64 16.79 -3.54
C VAL A 5 -2.95 16.05 -4.67
N ASN A 6 -1.68 16.37 -4.91
CA ASN A 6 -0.84 15.66 -5.86
C ASN A 6 -0.20 14.45 -5.17
N VAL A 7 -0.55 13.25 -5.61
CA VAL A 7 0.02 12.01 -5.07
C VAL A 7 1.05 11.47 -6.04
N GLY A 8 2.25 11.19 -5.51
CA GLY A 8 3.34 10.55 -6.20
C GLY A 8 3.39 9.06 -5.90
N LEU A 9 3.53 8.22 -6.93
CA LEU A 9 3.77 6.79 -6.82
C LEU A 9 5.17 6.50 -7.31
N VAL A 10 5.94 5.74 -6.53
CA VAL A 10 7.28 5.29 -6.91
C VAL A 10 7.24 3.79 -7.16
N GLN A 11 7.19 3.41 -8.43
CA GLN A 11 7.34 2.04 -8.91
C GLN A 11 8.80 1.80 -9.29
N MET A 12 9.46 0.87 -8.62
CA MET A 12 10.88 0.59 -8.89
C MET A 12 11.24 -0.88 -8.71
N SER A 13 12.36 -1.29 -9.30
CA SER A 13 13.04 -2.56 -9.01
C SER A 13 13.96 -2.38 -7.81
N CYS A 14 14.27 -3.48 -7.13
CA CYS A 14 15.21 -3.50 -6.01
C CYS A 14 16.45 -4.35 -6.34
N THR A 15 17.50 -4.14 -5.57
CA THR A 15 18.71 -4.96 -5.53
C THR A 15 18.86 -5.60 -4.15
N SER A 16 19.86 -6.46 -3.98
CA SER A 16 20.20 -7.03 -2.66
C SER A 16 20.86 -6.02 -1.72
N ASP A 17 21.31 -4.87 -2.23
CA ASP A 17 21.97 -3.82 -1.43
C ASP A 17 20.95 -2.80 -0.89
N LYS A 18 20.72 -2.88 0.43
CA LYS A 18 19.79 -2.00 1.15
C LYS A 18 20.16 -0.51 1.01
N ALA A 19 21.46 -0.19 1.02
CA ALA A 19 21.91 1.20 0.92
C ALA A 19 21.70 1.76 -0.50
N GLU A 20 21.93 0.94 -1.53
CA GLU A 20 21.63 1.29 -2.91
C GLU A 20 20.13 1.53 -3.10
N ASN A 21 19.27 0.65 -2.60
CA ASN A 21 17.82 0.79 -2.68
C ASN A 21 17.35 2.06 -1.97
N LEU A 22 17.87 2.37 -0.77
CA LEU A 22 17.52 3.60 -0.06
C LEU A 22 17.93 4.84 -0.86
N LYS A 23 19.17 4.86 -1.38
CA LYS A 23 19.67 5.96 -2.21
C LYS A 23 18.82 6.17 -3.46
N LYS A 24 18.49 5.09 -4.17
CA LYS A 24 17.60 5.09 -5.33
C LYS A 24 16.22 5.64 -4.99
N THR A 25 15.64 5.17 -3.87
CA THR A 25 14.35 5.64 -3.38
C THR A 25 14.36 7.14 -3.11
N ILE A 26 15.39 7.67 -2.43
CA ILE A 26 15.53 9.10 -2.16
C ILE A 26 15.59 9.91 -3.46
N LEU A 27 16.31 9.43 -4.47
CA LEU A 27 16.36 10.09 -5.78
C LEU A 27 14.97 10.13 -6.44
N LYS A 28 14.22 9.03 -6.38
CA LYS A 28 12.85 8.96 -6.93
C LYS A 28 11.86 9.81 -6.13
N ILE A 29 12.02 9.92 -4.81
CA ILE A 29 11.24 10.85 -3.98
C ILE A 29 11.50 12.30 -4.40
N ARG A 30 12.76 12.67 -4.62
CA ARG A 30 13.12 14.02 -5.11
C ARG A 30 12.53 14.29 -6.50
N GLU A 31 12.55 13.31 -7.38
CA GLU A 31 11.92 13.40 -8.70
C GLU A 31 10.41 13.63 -8.58
N ALA A 32 9.73 12.85 -7.73
CA ALA A 32 8.29 13.01 -7.49
C ALA A 32 7.96 14.40 -6.92
N ALA A 33 8.76 14.89 -5.95
CA ALA A 33 8.59 16.21 -5.37
C ALA A 33 8.82 17.32 -6.42
N ALA A 34 9.83 17.19 -7.28
CA ALA A 34 10.11 18.11 -8.38
C ALA A 34 8.97 18.14 -9.43
N LYS A 35 8.24 17.02 -9.60
CA LYS A 35 7.01 16.93 -10.41
C LYS A 35 5.76 17.48 -9.68
N GLY A 36 5.92 17.99 -8.45
CA GLY A 36 4.86 18.61 -7.67
C GLY A 36 4.08 17.67 -6.74
N ALA A 37 4.58 16.46 -6.46
CA ALA A 37 3.96 15.56 -5.51
C ALA A 37 3.97 16.15 -4.08
N GLN A 38 2.87 16.00 -3.38
CA GLN A 38 2.67 16.40 -1.98
C GLN A 38 2.65 15.20 -1.03
N VAL A 39 2.13 14.08 -1.51
CA VAL A 39 2.16 12.77 -0.83
C VAL A 39 2.88 11.80 -1.74
N ILE A 40 3.92 11.15 -1.26
CA ILE A 40 4.73 10.20 -2.04
C ILE A 40 4.61 8.81 -1.41
N CYS A 41 4.16 7.86 -2.21
CA CYS A 41 3.89 6.49 -1.79
C CYS A 41 4.93 5.55 -2.41
N LEU A 42 5.59 4.77 -1.56
CA LEU A 42 6.58 3.77 -1.95
C LEU A 42 5.92 2.38 -2.02
N GLN A 43 6.51 1.49 -2.80
CA GLN A 43 6.11 0.09 -2.87
C GLN A 43 6.38 -0.67 -1.57
N GLU A 44 5.82 -1.86 -1.44
CA GLU A 44 6.04 -2.74 -0.29
C GLU A 44 7.50 -3.20 -0.21
N LEU A 45 8.09 -3.18 1.01
CA LEU A 45 9.43 -3.67 1.32
C LEU A 45 10.53 -3.14 0.38
N PHE A 46 10.48 -1.85 0.08
CA PHE A 46 11.29 -1.20 -0.97
C PHE A 46 12.81 -1.21 -0.71
N LEU A 47 13.26 -1.59 0.48
CA LEU A 47 14.68 -1.59 0.84
C LEU A 47 15.46 -2.85 0.42
N SER A 48 14.78 -3.89 -0.04
CA SER A 48 15.39 -5.17 -0.37
C SER A 48 14.74 -5.83 -1.58
N LEU A 49 15.37 -6.86 -2.12
CA LEU A 49 14.65 -7.86 -2.88
C LEU A 49 13.51 -8.43 -2.05
N TYR A 50 12.51 -8.99 -2.71
CA TYR A 50 11.41 -9.66 -2.04
C TYR A 50 11.88 -11.00 -1.45
N PHE A 51 12.28 -10.98 -0.20
CA PHE A 51 12.92 -12.10 0.49
C PHE A 51 11.95 -13.18 0.97
N CYS A 52 10.64 -12.98 0.82
CA CYS A 52 9.65 -13.95 1.26
C CYS A 52 9.39 -15.07 0.24
N ASP A 53 10.18 -15.16 -0.83
CA ASP A 53 10.19 -16.25 -1.80
C ASP A 53 10.72 -17.58 -1.22
N ILE A 54 11.51 -17.51 -0.16
CA ILE A 54 12.08 -18.63 0.59
C ILE A 54 11.96 -18.41 2.11
N GLU A 55 12.06 -19.47 2.89
CA GLU A 55 12.17 -19.43 4.34
C GLU A 55 13.67 -19.47 4.74
N ASP A 56 14.28 -18.29 4.95
CA ASP A 56 15.68 -18.15 5.32
C ASP A 56 15.84 -17.24 6.56
N TYR A 57 16.41 -17.78 7.64
CA TYR A 57 16.67 -17.04 8.88
C TYR A 57 17.64 -15.86 8.70
N GLU A 58 18.52 -15.88 7.68
CA GLU A 58 19.43 -14.77 7.40
C GLU A 58 18.68 -13.49 7.00
N ASN A 59 17.50 -13.62 6.39
CA ASN A 59 16.68 -12.50 5.96
C ASN A 59 16.15 -11.66 7.14
N PHE A 60 16.10 -12.19 8.36
CA PHE A 60 15.73 -11.39 9.55
C PHE A 60 16.71 -10.26 9.84
N LYS A 61 17.94 -10.33 9.31
CA LYS A 61 18.94 -9.25 9.41
C LYS A 61 18.57 -8.00 8.59
N LEU A 62 17.62 -8.12 7.64
CA LEU A 62 17.09 -7.00 6.86
C LEU A 62 16.17 -6.09 7.68
N ALA A 63 15.60 -6.62 8.77
CA ALA A 63 14.65 -5.91 9.60
C ALA A 63 15.30 -4.78 10.42
N GLU A 64 14.53 -3.73 10.65
CA GLU A 64 14.93 -2.61 11.49
C GLU A 64 13.80 -2.18 12.43
N THR A 65 14.12 -1.44 13.48
CA THR A 65 13.10 -0.83 14.35
C THR A 65 12.33 0.25 13.58
N ILE A 66 11.07 0.44 13.92
CA ILE A 66 10.24 1.53 13.38
C ILE A 66 9.59 2.29 14.56
N PRO A 67 9.96 3.57 14.78
CA PRO A 67 10.94 4.35 14.04
C PRO A 67 12.37 3.80 14.17
N GLY A 68 13.21 4.11 13.18
CA GLY A 68 14.60 3.66 13.08
C GLY A 68 15.29 4.28 11.87
N PRO A 69 16.48 3.79 11.49
CA PRO A 69 17.39 4.48 10.55
C PRO A 69 16.74 4.91 9.24
N SER A 70 15.92 4.03 8.61
CA SER A 70 15.26 4.37 7.34
C SER A 70 14.15 5.41 7.51
N THR A 71 13.37 5.32 8.59
CA THR A 71 12.31 6.32 8.87
C THR A 71 12.91 7.67 9.27
N GLU A 72 14.06 7.70 9.95
CA GLU A 72 14.78 8.94 10.28
C GLU A 72 15.28 9.61 9.00
N SER A 73 15.97 8.86 8.14
CA SER A 73 16.45 9.36 6.86
C SER A 73 15.31 9.88 5.97
N LEU A 74 14.20 9.13 5.86
CA LEU A 74 13.04 9.56 5.08
C LEU A 74 12.32 10.75 5.72
N GLY A 75 12.33 10.88 7.06
CA GLY A 75 11.80 12.04 7.78
C GLY A 75 12.56 13.32 7.46
N GLU A 76 13.88 13.25 7.38
CA GLU A 76 14.71 14.39 6.95
C GLU A 76 14.37 14.83 5.51
N ILE A 77 14.21 13.86 4.60
CA ILE A 77 13.82 14.11 3.21
C ILE A 77 12.39 14.68 3.12
N ALA A 78 11.46 14.13 3.89
CA ALA A 78 10.07 14.63 3.97
C ALA A 78 10.05 16.10 4.39
N LYS A 79 10.82 16.45 5.42
CA LYS A 79 10.96 17.82 5.91
C LYS A 79 11.63 18.75 4.90
N GLU A 80 12.73 18.30 4.28
CA GLU A 80 13.47 19.07 3.29
C GLU A 80 12.59 19.47 2.10
N LEU A 81 11.81 18.50 1.60
CA LEU A 81 10.98 18.66 0.41
C LEU A 81 9.55 19.17 0.72
N GLY A 82 9.15 19.19 1.99
CA GLY A 82 7.80 19.56 2.40
C GLY A 82 6.71 18.58 1.94
N VAL A 83 7.03 17.28 1.86
CA VAL A 83 6.16 16.23 1.35
C VAL A 83 5.85 15.18 2.42
N VAL A 84 4.67 14.55 2.33
CA VAL A 84 4.34 13.34 3.10
C VAL A 84 4.94 12.12 2.43
N ILE A 85 5.51 11.19 3.21
CA ILE A 85 6.04 9.93 2.69
C ILE A 85 5.34 8.75 3.37
N VAL A 86 4.84 7.80 2.55
CA VAL A 86 4.25 6.52 2.95
C VAL A 86 5.24 5.43 2.58
N ALA A 87 5.86 4.79 3.56
CA ALA A 87 7.02 3.89 3.38
C ALA A 87 6.80 2.52 4.03
N SER A 88 6.78 1.45 3.24
CA SER A 88 6.64 0.07 3.73
C SER A 88 7.99 -0.57 4.00
N LEU A 89 8.16 -1.16 5.19
CA LEU A 89 9.43 -1.61 5.75
C LEU A 89 9.27 -2.95 6.49
N PHE A 90 10.37 -3.68 6.61
CA PHE A 90 10.46 -4.86 7.49
C PHE A 90 10.76 -4.41 8.92
N GLU A 91 9.75 -4.49 9.79
CA GLU A 91 9.86 -4.07 11.19
C GLU A 91 10.38 -5.17 12.09
N LYS A 92 11.44 -4.88 12.83
CA LYS A 92 11.87 -5.63 14.02
C LYS A 92 11.29 -4.96 15.27
N ARG A 93 10.35 -5.63 15.93
CA ARG A 93 9.78 -5.14 17.20
C ARG A 93 10.66 -5.55 18.39
N ILE A 94 11.01 -6.82 18.42
CA ILE A 94 12.00 -7.45 19.30
C ILE A 94 12.56 -8.68 18.58
N GLU A 95 13.55 -9.35 19.15
CA GLU A 95 13.99 -10.66 18.65
C GLU A 95 12.81 -11.65 18.64
N GLY A 96 12.59 -12.32 17.51
CA GLY A 96 11.51 -13.28 17.31
C GLY A 96 10.12 -12.68 17.06
N LEU A 97 9.98 -11.36 16.97
CA LEU A 97 8.70 -10.69 16.67
C LEU A 97 8.88 -9.59 15.64
N TYR A 98 8.39 -9.85 14.43
CA TYR A 98 8.58 -9.01 13.25
C TYR A 98 7.26 -8.76 12.54
N HIS A 99 7.19 -7.64 11.79
CA HIS A 99 5.99 -7.26 11.04
C HIS A 99 6.35 -6.66 9.68
N ASN A 100 5.46 -6.82 8.72
CA ASN A 100 5.42 -6.00 7.52
C ASN A 100 4.67 -4.71 7.88
N THR A 101 5.34 -3.57 7.77
CA THR A 101 4.88 -2.32 8.39
C THR A 101 5.03 -1.14 7.47
N THR A 102 4.00 -0.32 7.37
CA THR A 102 4.09 0.98 6.69
C THR A 102 4.15 2.11 7.71
N ALA A 103 5.20 2.92 7.62
CA ALA A 103 5.37 4.16 8.36
C ALA A 103 4.86 5.35 7.55
N VAL A 104 4.30 6.35 8.24
CA VAL A 104 3.87 7.62 7.63
C VAL A 104 4.63 8.78 8.26
N LEU A 105 5.29 9.57 7.41
CA LEU A 105 6.07 10.74 7.77
C LEU A 105 5.39 11.98 7.20
N ASP A 106 5.13 12.98 8.03
CA ASP A 106 4.46 14.21 7.58
C ASP A 106 5.44 15.16 6.88
N ALA A 107 4.90 16.17 6.27
CA ALA A 107 5.64 17.17 5.49
C ALA A 107 6.62 18.03 6.32
N ASP A 108 6.54 17.99 7.64
CA ASP A 108 7.51 18.59 8.56
C ASP A 108 8.58 17.59 9.04
N GLY A 109 8.54 16.36 8.52
CA GLY A 109 9.42 15.25 8.88
C GLY A 109 8.96 14.44 10.09
N LYS A 110 7.84 14.82 10.70
CA LYS A 110 7.34 14.14 11.89
C LYS A 110 6.84 12.72 11.54
N TYR A 111 7.28 11.73 12.32
CA TYR A 111 6.72 10.39 12.28
C TYR A 111 5.31 10.42 12.89
N LEU A 112 4.28 10.17 12.07
CA LEU A 112 2.88 10.14 12.49
C LEU A 112 2.44 8.81 13.09
N GLY A 113 3.21 7.75 12.86
CA GLY A 113 2.90 6.42 13.30
C GLY A 113 3.04 5.37 12.20
N LYS A 114 2.51 4.18 12.47
CA LYS A 114 2.63 3.03 11.57
C LYS A 114 1.36 2.19 11.52
N TYR A 115 1.20 1.48 10.41
CA TYR A 115 0.25 0.40 10.21
C TYR A 115 1.03 -0.91 10.01
N ARG A 116 0.63 -1.98 10.70
CA ARG A 116 1.16 -3.34 10.52
C ARG A 116 0.18 -4.15 9.68
N LYS A 117 0.66 -4.80 8.63
CA LYS A 117 -0.12 -5.64 7.72
C LYS A 117 -0.96 -6.65 8.49
N MET A 118 -2.28 -6.62 8.31
CA MET A 118 -3.22 -7.48 9.04
C MET A 118 -3.33 -8.85 8.38
N HIS A 119 -3.40 -8.90 7.06
CA HIS A 119 -3.55 -10.14 6.30
C HIS A 119 -2.19 -10.55 5.74
N ILE A 120 -1.67 -11.68 6.22
CA ILE A 120 -0.36 -12.20 5.84
C ILE A 120 -0.56 -13.40 4.91
N PRO A 121 -0.10 -13.36 3.65
CA PRO A 121 -0.16 -14.49 2.71
C PRO A 121 0.78 -15.61 3.12
N ASP A 122 0.50 -16.80 2.59
CA ASP A 122 1.31 -18.00 2.76
C ASP A 122 1.13 -18.92 1.56
N ASP A 123 1.51 -18.43 0.39
CA ASP A 123 1.39 -19.11 -0.87
C ASP A 123 2.77 -19.43 -1.45
N PRO A 124 2.90 -20.38 -2.39
CA PRO A 124 4.18 -20.66 -3.05
C PRO A 124 4.83 -19.40 -3.62
N GLY A 125 6.07 -19.12 -3.20
CA GLY A 125 6.80 -17.89 -3.54
C GLY A 125 6.42 -16.65 -2.72
N PHE A 126 5.50 -16.78 -1.76
CA PHE A 126 5.05 -15.70 -0.86
C PHE A 126 4.90 -16.20 0.57
N TYR A 127 5.99 -16.75 1.16
CA TYR A 127 6.03 -17.33 2.51
C TYR A 127 6.14 -16.26 3.60
N GLU A 128 5.23 -15.29 3.57
CA GLU A 128 5.28 -14.15 4.49
C GLU A 128 5.00 -14.55 5.94
N LYS A 129 4.25 -15.61 6.20
CA LYS A 129 3.99 -16.09 7.58
C LYS A 129 5.22 -16.60 8.31
N PHE A 130 6.26 -16.99 7.59
CA PHE A 130 7.55 -17.32 8.20
C PHE A 130 8.20 -16.10 8.84
N TYR A 131 8.04 -14.93 8.24
CA TYR A 131 8.69 -13.69 8.67
C TYR A 131 7.81 -12.81 9.55
N PHE A 132 6.51 -12.70 9.25
CA PHE A 132 5.66 -11.65 9.80
C PHE A 132 4.56 -12.17 10.71
N THR A 133 4.49 -11.58 11.89
CA THR A 133 3.31 -11.67 12.75
C THR A 133 2.21 -10.74 12.19
N PRO A 134 0.94 -11.17 12.15
CA PRO A 134 -0.18 -10.30 11.79
C PRO A 134 -0.20 -9.01 12.60
N GLY A 135 -0.72 -7.94 11.99
CA GLY A 135 -0.81 -6.63 12.62
C GLY A 135 -1.69 -6.63 13.88
N ASP A 136 -1.23 -5.97 14.93
CA ASP A 136 -1.89 -5.88 16.23
C ASP A 136 -2.25 -4.43 16.65
N LEU A 137 -2.08 -3.48 15.74
CA LEU A 137 -2.40 -2.06 15.97
C LEU A 137 -3.77 -1.65 15.46
N GLY A 138 -4.53 -2.58 14.85
CA GLY A 138 -5.76 -2.30 14.12
C GLY A 138 -5.51 -1.50 12.84
N TYR A 139 -6.59 -1.21 12.12
CA TYR A 139 -6.55 -0.35 10.93
C TYR A 139 -6.21 1.10 11.31
N LYS A 140 -5.58 1.84 10.39
CA LYS A 140 -5.08 3.20 10.65
C LYS A 140 -5.45 4.18 9.55
N VAL A 141 -5.80 5.39 10.00
CA VAL A 141 -5.91 6.58 9.16
C VAL A 141 -4.99 7.65 9.74
N PHE A 142 -4.15 8.21 8.91
CA PHE A 142 -3.17 9.22 9.30
C PHE A 142 -3.65 10.60 8.86
N ASN A 143 -3.75 11.53 9.82
CA ASN A 143 -4.04 12.92 9.54
C ASN A 143 -2.73 13.61 9.13
N THR A 144 -2.54 13.81 7.84
CA THR A 144 -1.37 14.46 7.29
C THR A 144 -1.67 15.91 6.91
N ARG A 145 -0.63 16.67 6.61
CA ARG A 145 -0.76 18.04 6.09
C ARG A 145 -1.66 18.13 4.85
N PHE A 146 -1.71 17.08 4.03
CA PHE A 146 -2.39 17.10 2.71
C PHE A 146 -3.67 16.25 2.66
N GLY A 147 -4.07 15.63 3.75
CA GLY A 147 -5.30 14.86 3.82
C GLY A 147 -5.25 13.67 4.76
N LYS A 148 -6.37 12.99 4.88
CA LYS A 148 -6.52 11.79 5.71
C LYS A 148 -6.25 10.54 4.88
N ILE A 149 -5.13 9.90 5.14
CA ILE A 149 -4.64 8.75 4.38
C ILE A 149 -4.96 7.46 5.13
N GLY A 150 -5.75 6.59 4.53
CA GLY A 150 -5.90 5.20 4.97
C GLY A 150 -4.78 4.36 4.36
N VAL A 151 -4.06 3.60 5.20
CA VAL A 151 -2.94 2.77 4.75
C VAL A 151 -3.26 1.30 4.98
N LEU A 152 -3.11 0.52 3.93
CA LEU A 152 -3.24 -0.94 3.91
C LEU A 152 -2.05 -1.50 3.10
N ILE A 153 -1.69 -2.78 3.30
CA ILE A 153 -0.49 -3.33 2.66
C ILE A 153 -0.85 -4.58 1.85
N CYS A 154 -0.53 -4.58 0.55
CA CYS A 154 -0.52 -5.71 -0.37
C CYS A 154 -1.71 -6.67 -0.18
N TRP A 155 -1.56 -7.80 0.52
CA TRP A 155 -2.59 -8.81 0.71
C TRP A 155 -3.90 -8.27 1.32
N ASP A 156 -3.84 -7.17 2.10
CA ASP A 156 -5.03 -6.46 2.59
C ASP A 156 -5.96 -6.01 1.44
N GLN A 157 -5.42 -5.85 0.23
CA GLN A 157 -6.16 -5.42 -0.97
C GLN A 157 -7.27 -6.38 -1.39
N TRP A 158 -7.19 -7.66 -1.00
CA TRP A 158 -8.18 -8.67 -1.35
C TRP A 158 -9.39 -8.67 -0.41
N TYR A 159 -9.31 -7.96 0.73
CA TYR A 159 -10.32 -7.99 1.79
C TYR A 159 -11.13 -6.69 1.83
N PRO A 160 -12.40 -6.72 1.36
CA PRO A 160 -13.29 -5.55 1.37
C PRO A 160 -13.48 -4.95 2.77
N GLU A 161 -13.40 -5.77 3.82
CA GLU A 161 -13.53 -5.36 5.22
C GLU A 161 -12.44 -4.36 5.61
N ALA A 162 -11.19 -4.59 5.19
CA ALA A 162 -10.07 -3.71 5.48
C ALA A 162 -10.30 -2.32 4.88
N ALA A 163 -10.66 -2.25 3.60
CA ALA A 163 -10.98 -1.00 2.92
C ALA A 163 -12.20 -0.30 3.54
N ARG A 164 -13.23 -1.06 3.91
CA ARG A 164 -14.45 -0.54 4.53
C ARG A 164 -14.18 0.08 5.90
N ILE A 165 -13.49 -0.64 6.79
CA ILE A 165 -13.17 -0.15 8.13
C ILE A 165 -12.32 1.12 8.04
N THR A 166 -11.27 1.11 7.22
CA THR A 166 -10.39 2.27 7.03
C THR A 166 -11.16 3.48 6.48
N SER A 167 -12.08 3.26 5.54
CA SER A 167 -12.94 4.33 5.02
C SER A 167 -13.93 4.86 6.05
N LEU A 168 -14.47 4.01 6.92
CA LEU A 168 -15.34 4.43 8.03
C LEU A 168 -14.59 5.24 9.10
N MET A 169 -13.28 5.04 9.23
CA MET A 169 -12.40 5.88 10.08
C MET A 169 -12.15 7.26 9.47
N GLY A 170 -12.68 7.54 8.28
CA GLY A 170 -12.64 8.85 7.64
C GLY A 170 -11.50 9.05 6.64
N ALA A 171 -10.90 7.97 6.11
CA ALA A 171 -9.92 8.08 5.03
C ALA A 171 -10.53 8.81 3.82
N GLU A 172 -9.79 9.76 3.25
CA GLU A 172 -10.14 10.48 2.02
C GLU A 172 -9.63 9.77 0.78
N PHE A 173 -8.54 9.01 0.94
CA PHE A 173 -8.04 8.05 -0.04
C PHE A 173 -7.30 6.91 0.66
N LEU A 174 -7.25 5.76 -0.01
CA LEU A 174 -6.56 4.55 0.46
C LEU A 174 -5.28 4.36 -0.33
N VAL A 175 -4.22 3.94 0.36
CA VAL A 175 -2.90 3.65 -0.23
C VAL A 175 -2.54 2.19 0.05
N TYR A 176 -2.11 1.48 -0.99
CA TYR A 176 -1.68 0.08 -0.94
C TYR A 176 -0.24 -0.07 -1.45
N PRO A 177 0.79 0.05 -0.61
CA PRO A 177 2.10 -0.50 -0.91
C PRO A 177 2.00 -1.99 -1.20
N THR A 178 2.54 -2.44 -2.33
CA THR A 178 2.33 -3.79 -2.83
C THR A 178 3.62 -4.38 -3.40
N ALA A 179 3.75 -5.72 -3.28
CA ALA A 179 4.72 -6.55 -3.98
C ALA A 179 3.99 -7.80 -4.49
N ILE A 180 3.47 -7.74 -5.71
CA ILE A 180 2.72 -8.83 -6.34
C ILE A 180 3.16 -8.99 -7.79
N GLY A 181 3.22 -10.24 -8.26
CA GLY A 181 3.70 -10.57 -9.58
C GLY A 181 3.19 -11.92 -10.06
N TRP A 182 3.62 -12.29 -11.24
CA TRP A 182 3.36 -13.58 -11.86
C TRP A 182 4.51 -14.56 -11.59
N ALA A 183 4.21 -15.84 -11.43
CA ALA A 183 5.24 -16.87 -11.53
C ALA A 183 5.80 -16.85 -12.96
N VAL A 184 7.12 -16.96 -13.11
CA VAL A 184 7.79 -16.83 -14.43
C VAL A 184 7.42 -17.92 -15.41
N ASP A 185 6.94 -19.08 -14.94
CA ASP A 185 6.52 -20.24 -15.73
C ASP A 185 5.00 -20.32 -15.97
N GLN A 186 4.26 -19.30 -15.53
CA GLN A 186 2.80 -19.27 -15.66
C GLN A 186 2.36 -18.83 -17.06
N ASP A 187 1.25 -19.39 -17.55
CA ASP A 187 0.69 -19.04 -18.85
C ASP A 187 0.12 -17.61 -18.91
N GLU A 188 0.19 -17.00 -20.10
CA GLU A 188 -0.22 -15.60 -20.32
C GLU A 188 -1.70 -15.34 -19.99
N LYS A 189 -2.58 -16.29 -20.25
CA LYS A 189 -4.01 -16.13 -19.97
C LYS A 189 -4.25 -15.99 -18.47
N THR A 190 -3.66 -16.87 -17.69
CA THR A 190 -3.74 -16.81 -16.22
C THR A 190 -3.11 -15.53 -15.69
N ASN A 191 -2.00 -15.08 -16.27
CA ASN A 191 -1.36 -13.82 -15.91
C ASN A 191 -2.30 -12.62 -16.11
N ILE A 192 -3.01 -12.56 -17.23
CA ILE A 192 -3.99 -11.49 -17.50
C ILE A 192 -5.13 -11.54 -16.49
N GLU A 193 -5.71 -12.70 -16.24
CA GLU A 193 -6.82 -12.88 -15.29
C GLU A 193 -6.44 -12.47 -13.86
N GLN A 194 -5.22 -12.80 -13.42
CA GLN A 194 -4.71 -12.39 -12.09
C GLN A 194 -4.55 -10.89 -11.97
N TYR A 195 -3.95 -10.24 -12.98
CA TYR A 195 -3.80 -8.80 -12.96
C TYR A 195 -5.15 -8.06 -13.00
N GLU A 196 -6.08 -8.53 -13.83
CA GLU A 196 -7.44 -7.97 -13.89
C GLU A 196 -8.16 -8.11 -12.55
N ALA A 197 -8.09 -9.28 -11.92
CA ALA A 197 -8.67 -9.51 -10.59
C ALA A 197 -8.08 -8.55 -9.55
N TRP A 198 -6.76 -8.37 -9.54
CA TRP A 198 -6.06 -7.44 -8.65
C TRP A 198 -6.50 -5.98 -8.85
N GLN A 199 -6.67 -5.55 -10.10
CA GLN A 199 -7.13 -4.19 -10.38
C GLN A 199 -8.63 -4.02 -10.05
N ILE A 200 -9.46 -5.01 -10.40
CA ILE A 200 -10.92 -4.97 -10.20
C ILE A 200 -11.25 -4.89 -8.71
N ILE A 201 -10.66 -5.73 -7.85
CA ILE A 201 -10.97 -5.71 -6.41
C ILE A 201 -10.66 -4.36 -5.79
N GLN A 202 -9.55 -3.75 -6.11
CA GLN A 202 -9.17 -2.44 -5.57
C GLN A 202 -10.05 -1.31 -6.13
N ARG A 203 -10.43 -1.36 -7.40
CA ARG A 203 -11.40 -0.44 -8.00
C ARG A 203 -12.78 -0.59 -7.35
N SER A 204 -13.17 -1.80 -6.95
CA SER A 204 -14.41 -2.02 -6.21
C SER A 204 -14.37 -1.34 -4.83
N HIS A 205 -13.20 -1.29 -4.18
CA HIS A 205 -13.04 -0.53 -2.93
C HIS A 205 -13.26 0.96 -3.14
N SER A 206 -12.80 1.52 -4.28
CA SER A 206 -13.08 2.91 -4.63
C SER A 206 -14.59 3.16 -4.69
N VAL A 207 -15.31 2.34 -5.44
CA VAL A 207 -16.77 2.47 -5.64
C VAL A 207 -17.52 2.28 -4.32
N ALA A 208 -17.29 1.15 -3.65
CA ALA A 208 -18.03 0.78 -2.46
C ALA A 208 -17.86 1.77 -1.29
N ASN A 209 -16.76 2.53 -1.26
CA ASN A 209 -16.44 3.46 -0.17
C ASN A 209 -16.46 4.94 -0.60
N GLY A 210 -16.62 5.23 -1.89
CA GLY A 210 -16.58 6.57 -2.43
C GLY A 210 -15.24 7.27 -2.16
N VAL A 211 -14.11 6.58 -2.38
CA VAL A 211 -12.76 7.08 -2.12
C VAL A 211 -11.83 6.87 -3.32
N HIS A 212 -10.76 7.65 -3.40
CA HIS A 212 -9.67 7.31 -4.31
C HIS A 212 -8.88 6.11 -3.75
N VAL A 213 -8.37 5.25 -4.65
CA VAL A 213 -7.41 4.20 -4.33
C VAL A 213 -6.12 4.44 -5.09
N VAL A 214 -5.01 4.32 -4.38
CA VAL A 214 -3.64 4.52 -4.86
C VAL A 214 -2.88 3.23 -4.58
N SER A 215 -2.56 2.48 -5.62
CA SER A 215 -1.87 1.19 -5.52
C SER A 215 -0.47 1.29 -6.12
N ILE A 216 0.54 0.96 -5.33
CA ILE A 216 1.94 1.07 -5.69
C ILE A 216 2.56 -0.31 -5.66
N ASN A 217 2.93 -0.85 -6.82
CA ASN A 217 3.59 -2.13 -6.94
C ASN A 217 5.06 -1.97 -7.32
N ARG A 218 5.86 -3.01 -7.08
CA ARG A 218 7.22 -3.09 -7.59
C ARG A 218 7.24 -3.65 -9.00
N VAL A 219 8.38 -3.54 -9.66
CA VAL A 219 8.66 -4.04 -10.99
C VAL A 219 10.02 -4.74 -10.99
N GLY A 220 10.21 -5.67 -11.91
CA GLY A 220 11.42 -6.47 -12.04
C GLY A 220 11.15 -7.97 -11.83
N GLU A 221 12.18 -8.76 -12.04
CA GLU A 221 12.12 -10.22 -11.84
C GLU A 221 13.05 -10.59 -10.69
N GLU A 222 12.50 -11.24 -9.69
CA GLU A 222 13.20 -11.63 -8.47
C GLU A 222 12.76 -13.06 -8.11
N ALA A 223 13.71 -13.98 -7.93
CA ALA A 223 13.49 -15.33 -7.37
C ALA A 223 12.29 -16.09 -7.97
N GLY A 224 12.11 -16.05 -9.31
CA GLY A 224 11.03 -16.77 -9.99
C GLY A 224 9.67 -16.04 -9.99
N VAL A 225 9.62 -14.82 -9.48
CA VAL A 225 8.45 -13.93 -9.56
C VAL A 225 8.76 -12.75 -10.46
N LYS A 226 7.94 -12.53 -11.48
CA LYS A 226 7.94 -11.33 -12.29
C LYS A 226 6.93 -10.34 -11.72
N PHE A 227 7.41 -9.39 -10.93
CA PHE A 227 6.56 -8.32 -10.38
C PHE A 227 5.99 -7.48 -11.50
N TRP A 228 4.68 -7.42 -11.60
CA TRP A 228 4.00 -6.89 -12.78
C TRP A 228 3.87 -5.38 -12.84
N GLY A 229 4.46 -4.62 -11.91
CA GLY A 229 4.30 -3.18 -11.92
C GLY A 229 2.84 -2.76 -11.96
N GLY A 230 2.45 -2.04 -13.00
CA GLY A 230 1.05 -1.68 -13.22
C GLY A 230 0.43 -0.85 -12.10
N SER A 231 1.26 -0.15 -11.31
CA SER A 231 0.78 0.76 -10.26
C SER A 231 -0.28 1.69 -10.81
N PHE A 232 -1.35 1.94 -10.06
CA PHE A 232 -2.46 2.72 -10.60
C PHE A 232 -3.15 3.59 -9.54
N ILE A 233 -3.94 4.54 -10.05
CA ILE A 233 -4.83 5.40 -9.27
C ILE A 233 -6.24 5.23 -9.81
N SER A 234 -7.23 5.02 -8.94
CA SER A 234 -8.64 5.06 -9.30
C SER A 234 -9.40 6.15 -8.56
N ASN A 235 -10.41 6.70 -9.23
CA ASN A 235 -11.31 7.67 -8.64
C ASN A 235 -12.44 6.98 -7.83
N PRO A 236 -13.26 7.74 -7.06
CA PRO A 236 -14.35 7.18 -6.27
C PRO A 236 -15.44 6.40 -7.05
N PHE A 237 -15.45 6.45 -8.37
CA PHE A 237 -16.29 5.58 -9.23
C PHE A 237 -15.50 4.43 -9.88
N GLY A 238 -14.29 4.15 -9.41
CA GLY A 238 -13.49 3.03 -9.88
C GLY A 238 -12.87 3.25 -11.28
N LYS A 239 -12.96 4.47 -11.85
CA LYS A 239 -12.28 4.78 -13.11
C LYS A 239 -10.78 4.89 -12.83
N VAL A 240 -9.97 4.14 -13.58
CA VAL A 240 -8.52 4.29 -13.57
C VAL A 240 -8.16 5.66 -14.16
N LEU A 241 -7.49 6.49 -13.36
CA LEU A 241 -7.02 7.82 -13.73
C LEU A 241 -5.62 7.76 -14.33
N TYR A 242 -4.79 6.88 -13.82
CA TYR A 242 -3.45 6.60 -14.29
C TYR A 242 -3.08 5.13 -14.01
N GLN A 243 -2.28 4.56 -14.90
CA GLN A 243 -1.68 3.24 -14.75
C GLN A 243 -0.26 3.27 -15.30
N ALA A 244 0.69 2.77 -14.51
CA ALA A 244 2.09 2.59 -14.90
C ALA A 244 2.26 1.39 -15.83
N SER A 245 3.40 1.32 -16.49
CA SER A 245 3.76 0.15 -17.29
C SER A 245 4.00 -1.09 -16.43
N HIS A 246 3.95 -2.26 -17.04
CA HIS A 246 4.22 -3.54 -16.41
C HIS A 246 5.72 -3.87 -16.27
N SER A 247 6.59 -3.11 -16.90
CA SER A 247 8.02 -3.50 -17.03
C SER A 247 9.00 -2.39 -16.62
N ASN A 248 8.56 -1.14 -16.62
CA ASN A 248 9.46 -0.02 -16.40
C ASN A 248 9.34 0.54 -14.99
N GLU A 249 10.46 1.02 -14.45
CA GLU A 249 10.39 1.91 -13.30
C GLU A 249 9.70 3.22 -13.69
N ASP A 250 8.90 3.76 -12.79
CA ASP A 250 8.16 4.98 -13.04
C ASP A 250 8.02 5.83 -11.78
N VAL A 251 8.00 7.14 -11.95
CA VAL A 251 7.67 8.13 -10.93
C VAL A 251 6.49 8.94 -11.44
N ILE A 252 5.32 8.54 -10.98
CA ILE A 252 4.03 9.09 -11.39
C ILE A 252 3.62 10.17 -10.41
N VAL A 253 3.08 11.28 -10.91
CA VAL A 253 2.40 12.27 -10.07
C VAL A 253 1.02 12.56 -10.68
N HIS A 254 -0.02 12.41 -9.87
CA HIS A 254 -1.40 12.65 -10.31
C HIS A 254 -2.18 13.42 -9.26
N GLU A 255 -3.00 14.38 -9.71
CA GLU A 255 -3.86 15.18 -8.85
C GLU A 255 -5.11 14.39 -8.44
N LEU A 256 -5.35 14.24 -7.14
CA LEU A 256 -6.61 13.76 -6.57
C LEU A 256 -7.47 14.95 -6.17
N ASP A 257 -8.71 14.97 -6.65
CA ASP A 257 -9.73 15.92 -6.22
C ASP A 257 -10.52 15.32 -5.04
N LEU A 258 -10.13 15.67 -3.82
CA LEU A 258 -10.74 15.14 -2.60
C LEU A 258 -12.18 15.66 -2.39
N GLN A 259 -12.59 16.76 -3.03
CA GLN A 259 -13.98 17.20 -3.00
C GLN A 259 -14.90 16.20 -3.71
N LYS A 260 -14.39 15.48 -4.70
CA LYS A 260 -15.17 14.41 -5.34
C LYS A 260 -15.51 13.29 -4.38
N THR A 261 -14.65 12.97 -3.41
CA THR A 261 -14.98 12.00 -2.36
C THR A 261 -16.20 12.44 -1.58
N ASP A 262 -16.26 13.69 -1.13
CA ASP A 262 -17.42 14.24 -0.41
C ASP A 262 -18.66 14.29 -1.30
N PHE A 263 -18.50 14.72 -2.56
CA PHE A 263 -19.58 14.75 -3.54
C PHE A 263 -20.19 13.37 -3.74
N TYR A 264 -19.37 12.36 -4.02
CA TYR A 264 -19.86 11.00 -4.28
C TYR A 264 -20.50 10.38 -3.03
N ARG A 265 -19.91 10.54 -1.86
CA ARG A 265 -20.49 10.06 -0.60
C ARG A 265 -21.83 10.71 -0.26
N THR A 266 -22.04 11.93 -0.69
CA THR A 266 -23.30 12.66 -0.50
C THR A 266 -24.37 12.22 -1.50
N HIS A 267 -24.02 12.10 -2.78
CA HIS A 267 -24.97 11.81 -3.86
C HIS A 267 -25.22 10.32 -4.10
N TRP A 268 -24.24 9.47 -3.74
CA TRP A 268 -24.32 8.01 -3.74
C TRP A 268 -23.98 7.51 -2.34
N PRO A 269 -24.92 7.61 -1.40
CA PRO A 269 -24.63 7.53 0.03
C PRO A 269 -24.52 6.08 0.53
N PHE A 270 -23.67 5.27 -0.08
CA PHE A 270 -23.46 3.86 0.27
C PHE A 270 -23.10 3.67 1.74
N LEU A 271 -22.38 4.61 2.36
CA LEU A 271 -22.02 4.51 3.78
C LEU A 271 -23.23 4.75 4.69
N ARG A 272 -24.15 5.64 4.31
CA ARG A 272 -25.39 5.92 5.04
C ARG A 272 -26.37 4.75 4.95
N ASP A 273 -26.49 4.16 3.77
CA ASP A 273 -27.51 3.16 3.46
C ASP A 273 -27.10 1.72 3.89
N ARG A 274 -25.98 1.59 4.61
CA ARG A 274 -25.52 0.33 5.16
C ARG A 274 -26.53 -0.24 6.18
N ARG A 275 -26.85 -1.53 6.06
CA ARG A 275 -27.68 -2.28 7.00
C ARG A 275 -26.82 -2.93 8.08
N ILE A 276 -26.24 -2.07 8.97
CA ILE A 276 -25.31 -2.52 10.02
C ILE A 276 -25.94 -3.52 10.99
N ASP A 277 -27.25 -3.52 11.09
CA ASP A 277 -28.08 -4.47 11.85
C ASP A 277 -28.02 -5.91 11.30
N SER A 278 -27.62 -6.09 10.04
CA SER A 278 -27.57 -7.39 9.34
C SER A 278 -26.13 -7.92 9.11
N TYR A 279 -25.08 -7.19 9.51
CA TYR A 279 -23.70 -7.55 9.15
C TYR A 279 -22.98 -8.39 10.20
N GLN A 280 -23.59 -8.69 11.34
CA GLN A 280 -22.94 -9.50 12.37
C GLN A 280 -22.39 -10.85 11.84
N PRO A 281 -23.07 -11.57 10.94
CA PRO A 281 -22.57 -12.84 10.42
C PRO A 281 -21.19 -12.78 9.75
N ILE A 282 -20.76 -11.60 9.23
CA ILE A 282 -19.44 -11.45 8.58
C ILE A 282 -18.25 -11.70 9.53
N THR A 283 -18.49 -11.69 10.83
CA THR A 283 -17.46 -11.99 11.84
C THR A 283 -17.23 -13.49 12.04
N LYS A 284 -18.10 -14.35 11.47
CA LYS A 284 -17.93 -15.79 11.45
C LYS A 284 -17.09 -16.19 10.22
N ARG A 285 -16.24 -17.21 10.37
CA ARG A 285 -15.43 -17.74 9.25
C ARG A 285 -16.27 -18.43 8.19
N LEU A 286 -17.34 -19.12 8.60
CA LEU A 286 -18.31 -19.81 7.78
C LEU A 286 -19.67 -19.72 8.46
N LEU A 287 -20.73 -19.64 7.67
CA LEU A 287 -22.12 -19.72 8.16
C LEU A 287 -22.60 -21.17 7.97
N ASP A 288 -22.30 -22.01 8.98
CA ASP A 288 -22.80 -23.37 9.02
C ASP A 288 -24.33 -23.36 9.25
N GLU A 289 -25.06 -24.32 8.68
CA GLU A 289 -26.43 -24.53 9.06
C GLU A 289 -26.49 -24.98 10.54
N GLU A 290 -27.30 -24.32 11.33
CA GLU A 290 -27.55 -24.76 12.69
C GLU A 290 -28.33 -26.10 12.61
N ASN A 291 -27.68 -27.24 12.97
CA ASN A 291 -28.29 -28.53 13.12
C ASN A 291 -29.17 -28.57 14.36
#